data_49977016c090d14b10c4b81dd39bf8bb
#
_entry.id   49977016c090d14b10c4b81dd39bf8bb
#
_cell.length_a   1.000
_cell.length_b   1.000
_cell.length_c   1.000
_cell.angle_alpha   90.00
_cell.angle_beta   90.00
_cell.angle_gamma   90.00
#
_symmetry.space_group_name_H-M   'P 1'
#
loop_
_entity.id
_entity.type
_entity.pdbx_description
1 polymer ?
#
loop_
_entity_poly.entity_id
_entity_poly.type
_entity_poly.pdbx_seq_one_letter_code
_entity_poly.pdbx_strand_id
1 'polypeptide(L)'
;MKTPIDAAAQLAITTLTSRAPEATELASLFKSAGYKLALVGGPVRDAILGRLGNDLDFTTDAHPKDCEKILNKWADSVWDIGAAFGTVAGKKGEITVEVTTYRSESYDSSSRKPNVEFGKTIEGDLARRDFTINAMALELTTPEPTFIDLFNGVADLQNKLIKTPGKAEESFSDDPLRMMRAARFMSQLNFEIDPSVLVAIKSMATRLEIISFERIRDEFIKILMSQSPRIGITVLVETGLTDYFLPEVPKLKLEIDEHHHHKDVYEHSLTVLEQAIGLESRLDGPNLTLRLAALLHDIGKPKTKQLIAGGGVSFHHHEVVGARMCKERMKKLRFDNHMIEDVSQLVFLHLRFHGYGSGEWTDSAVRRYVRDAGPLLTHLHLLTRADCTTRNKKKAESLAKTYDQLEERIALLMEQEELDKIRPDLSGEEIMQILGIKPSPTVGKAYDFLLELRLEKGPIGKEAATAELLTWWKGQN
;
A
#
# COMPACT_ATOMS: atom_id res chain seq x y z
N MET A 1 -24.74 1.92 -37.83
CA MET A 1 -23.76 2.29 -36.77
C MET A 1 -23.67 1.11 -35.85
N LYS A 2 -22.44 0.71 -35.47
CA LYS A 2 -22.26 -0.34 -34.45
C LYS A 2 -22.78 0.18 -33.11
N THR A 3 -23.43 -0.70 -32.33
CA THR A 3 -23.85 -0.33 -30.97
C THR A 3 -22.61 -0.16 -30.04
N PRO A 4 -22.71 0.55 -28.91
CA PRO A 4 -21.65 0.62 -27.95
C PRO A 4 -21.17 -0.77 -27.48
N ILE A 5 -22.07 -1.73 -27.36
CA ILE A 5 -21.76 -3.13 -27.01
C ILE A 5 -20.96 -3.78 -28.12
N ASP A 6 -21.33 -3.63 -29.39
CA ASP A 6 -20.58 -4.19 -30.53
C ASP A 6 -19.16 -3.64 -30.59
N ALA A 7 -18.99 -2.33 -30.32
CA ALA A 7 -17.68 -1.70 -30.28
C ALA A 7 -16.82 -2.22 -29.13
N ALA A 8 -17.38 -2.39 -27.94
CA ALA A 8 -16.71 -2.94 -26.78
C ALA A 8 -16.31 -4.41 -26.99
N ALA A 9 -17.23 -5.21 -27.57
CA ALA A 9 -16.97 -6.60 -27.94
C ALA A 9 -15.77 -6.71 -28.90
N GLN A 10 -15.77 -5.89 -29.96
CA GLN A 10 -14.69 -5.88 -30.95
C GLN A 10 -13.33 -5.49 -30.32
N LEU A 11 -13.31 -4.49 -29.42
CA LEU A 11 -12.11 -4.10 -28.69
C LEU A 11 -11.61 -5.22 -27.79
N ALA A 12 -12.50 -5.86 -27.03
CA ALA A 12 -12.14 -6.97 -26.13
C ALA A 12 -11.54 -8.14 -26.92
N ILE A 13 -12.16 -8.54 -28.01
CA ILE A 13 -11.68 -9.63 -28.88
C ILE A 13 -10.32 -9.28 -29.48
N THR A 14 -10.18 -8.10 -30.06
CA THR A 14 -8.94 -7.67 -30.72
C THR A 14 -7.81 -7.58 -29.72
N THR A 15 -8.07 -7.02 -28.54
CA THR A 15 -7.06 -6.87 -27.47
C THR A 15 -6.63 -8.24 -26.95
N LEU A 16 -7.58 -9.14 -26.67
CA LEU A 16 -7.28 -10.49 -26.19
C LEU A 16 -6.43 -11.24 -27.21
N THR A 17 -6.86 -11.29 -28.48
CA THR A 17 -6.16 -12.03 -29.53
C THR A 17 -4.75 -11.51 -29.77
N SER A 18 -4.51 -10.20 -29.63
CA SER A 18 -3.20 -9.60 -29.85
C SER A 18 -2.25 -9.72 -28.65
N ARG A 19 -2.81 -9.67 -27.42
CA ARG A 19 -2.03 -9.64 -26.17
C ARG A 19 -1.85 -10.98 -25.50
N ALA A 20 -2.82 -11.87 -25.67
CA ALA A 20 -2.85 -13.18 -25.02
C ALA A 20 -3.43 -14.24 -25.97
N PRO A 21 -2.76 -14.52 -27.12
CA PRO A 21 -3.21 -15.56 -28.06
C PRO A 21 -3.31 -16.95 -27.42
N GLU A 22 -2.55 -17.21 -26.35
CA GLU A 22 -2.60 -18.44 -25.54
C GLU A 22 -3.99 -18.70 -24.96
N ALA A 23 -4.79 -17.67 -24.71
CA ALA A 23 -6.17 -17.81 -24.26
C ALA A 23 -7.05 -18.49 -25.30
N THR A 24 -6.80 -18.29 -26.60
CA THR A 24 -7.51 -18.95 -27.69
C THR A 24 -7.15 -20.42 -27.77
N GLU A 25 -5.89 -20.79 -27.53
CA GLU A 25 -5.48 -22.18 -27.44
C GLU A 25 -6.16 -22.88 -26.28
N LEU A 26 -6.19 -22.24 -25.09
CA LEU A 26 -6.86 -22.77 -23.92
C LEU A 26 -8.35 -22.99 -24.19
N ALA A 27 -9.03 -22.01 -24.80
CA ALA A 27 -10.44 -22.14 -25.17
C ALA A 27 -10.70 -23.32 -26.12
N SER A 28 -9.80 -23.57 -27.06
CA SER A 28 -9.91 -24.72 -27.98
C SER A 28 -9.82 -26.07 -27.25
N LEU A 29 -9.02 -26.16 -26.19
CA LEU A 29 -8.93 -27.36 -25.36
C LEU A 29 -10.20 -27.61 -24.54
N PHE A 30 -10.76 -26.55 -23.92
CA PHE A 30 -12.03 -26.62 -23.22
C PHE A 30 -13.17 -27.04 -24.15
N LYS A 31 -13.26 -26.41 -25.34
CA LYS A 31 -14.23 -26.76 -26.37
C LYS A 31 -14.12 -28.19 -26.80
N SER A 32 -12.89 -28.69 -27.02
CA SER A 32 -12.64 -30.09 -27.42
C SER A 32 -13.02 -31.10 -26.32
N ALA A 33 -12.98 -30.68 -25.05
CA ALA A 33 -13.40 -31.45 -23.90
C ALA A 33 -14.92 -31.33 -23.64
N GLY A 34 -15.64 -30.53 -24.41
CA GLY A 34 -17.11 -30.35 -24.30
C GLY A 34 -17.52 -29.31 -23.27
N TYR A 35 -16.61 -28.48 -22.81
CA TYR A 35 -16.86 -27.45 -21.81
C TYR A 35 -16.84 -26.05 -22.41
N LYS A 36 -17.53 -25.11 -21.74
CA LYS A 36 -17.50 -23.68 -22.03
C LYS A 36 -16.32 -23.02 -21.32
N LEU A 37 -15.80 -21.96 -21.91
CA LEU A 37 -14.79 -21.09 -21.29
C LEU A 37 -15.06 -19.65 -21.67
N ALA A 38 -15.17 -18.79 -20.67
CA ALA A 38 -15.35 -17.35 -20.89
C ALA A 38 -14.33 -16.56 -20.07
N LEU A 39 -13.67 -15.58 -20.72
CA LEU A 39 -12.91 -14.54 -20.02
C LEU A 39 -13.90 -13.66 -19.25
N VAL A 40 -13.59 -13.29 -18.01
CA VAL A 40 -14.51 -12.57 -17.13
C VAL A 40 -13.81 -11.51 -16.28
N GLY A 41 -14.59 -10.60 -15.71
CA GLY A 41 -14.14 -9.73 -14.65
C GLY A 41 -13.23 -8.59 -15.11
N GLY A 42 -12.20 -8.31 -14.32
CA GLY A 42 -11.21 -7.28 -14.60
C GLY A 42 -10.56 -7.39 -15.98
N PRO A 43 -10.12 -8.57 -16.42
CA PRO A 43 -9.56 -8.77 -17.74
C PRO A 43 -10.47 -8.34 -18.89
N VAL A 44 -11.78 -8.57 -18.84
CA VAL A 44 -12.72 -8.11 -19.88
C VAL A 44 -12.78 -6.58 -19.91
N ARG A 45 -12.95 -5.96 -18.75
CA ARG A 45 -12.91 -4.48 -18.61
C ARG A 45 -11.60 -3.92 -19.16
N ASP A 46 -10.48 -4.48 -18.78
CA ASP A 46 -9.15 -3.99 -19.15
C ASP A 46 -8.84 -4.25 -20.64
N ALA A 47 -9.39 -5.32 -21.22
CA ALA A 47 -9.37 -5.55 -22.67
C ALA A 47 -10.13 -4.48 -23.44
N ILE A 48 -11.34 -4.10 -22.97
CA ILE A 48 -12.12 -3.00 -23.57
C ILE A 48 -11.37 -1.66 -23.47
N LEU A 49 -10.63 -1.45 -22.35
CA LEU A 49 -9.81 -0.25 -22.15
C LEU A 49 -8.44 -0.28 -22.86
N GLY A 50 -8.12 -1.37 -23.59
CA GLY A 50 -6.85 -1.53 -24.31
C GLY A 50 -5.62 -1.75 -23.42
N ARG A 51 -5.81 -2.15 -22.16
CA ARG A 51 -4.75 -2.31 -21.15
C ARG A 51 -4.73 -3.69 -20.49
N LEU A 52 -5.15 -4.74 -21.22
CA LEU A 52 -5.13 -6.13 -20.75
C LEU A 52 -3.72 -6.50 -20.24
N GLY A 53 -3.65 -7.00 -19.02
CA GLY A 53 -2.44 -7.55 -18.39
C GLY A 53 -2.27 -9.04 -18.70
N ASN A 54 -1.31 -9.64 -18.01
CA ASN A 54 -0.95 -11.05 -18.18
C ASN A 54 -1.73 -11.99 -17.25
N ASP A 55 -2.50 -11.47 -16.30
CA ASP A 55 -3.33 -12.25 -15.39
C ASP A 55 -4.76 -12.29 -15.92
N LEU A 56 -5.22 -13.47 -16.31
CA LEU A 56 -6.51 -13.67 -16.96
C LEU A 56 -7.44 -14.54 -16.10
N ASP A 57 -8.63 -14.02 -15.83
CA ASP A 57 -9.68 -14.71 -15.10
C ASP A 57 -10.66 -15.34 -16.08
N PHE A 58 -10.85 -16.64 -15.95
CA PHE A 58 -11.85 -17.39 -16.73
C PHE A 58 -12.91 -18.01 -15.83
N THR A 59 -14.09 -18.19 -16.40
CA THR A 59 -15.16 -18.98 -15.80
C THR A 59 -15.62 -20.08 -16.77
N THR A 60 -16.06 -21.23 -16.22
CA THR A 60 -16.37 -22.44 -16.98
C THR A 60 -17.48 -23.26 -16.31
N ASP A 61 -18.16 -24.13 -17.06
CA ASP A 61 -19.03 -25.17 -16.55
C ASP A 61 -18.28 -26.45 -16.19
N ALA A 62 -16.98 -26.55 -16.48
CA ALA A 62 -16.15 -27.69 -16.08
C ALA A 62 -15.92 -27.72 -14.57
N HIS A 63 -15.92 -28.92 -13.97
CA HIS A 63 -15.53 -29.10 -12.59
C HIS A 63 -14.01 -28.90 -12.38
N PRO A 64 -13.54 -28.51 -11.17
CA PRO A 64 -12.12 -28.22 -10.91
C PRO A 64 -11.17 -29.35 -11.35
N LYS A 65 -11.55 -30.62 -11.15
CA LYS A 65 -10.73 -31.76 -11.58
C LYS A 65 -10.56 -31.84 -13.10
N ASP A 66 -11.56 -31.42 -13.86
CA ASP A 66 -11.47 -31.42 -15.31
C ASP A 66 -10.73 -30.17 -15.81
N CYS A 67 -10.90 -29.03 -15.13
CA CYS A 67 -10.04 -27.85 -15.35
C CYS A 67 -8.57 -28.17 -15.16
N GLU A 68 -8.21 -28.86 -14.06
CA GLU A 68 -6.83 -29.28 -13.79
C GLU A 68 -6.27 -30.18 -14.90
N LYS A 69 -7.06 -31.18 -15.37
CA LYS A 69 -6.65 -32.06 -16.48
C LYS A 69 -6.40 -31.27 -17.78
N ILE A 70 -7.23 -30.28 -18.06
CA ILE A 70 -7.09 -29.46 -19.28
C ILE A 70 -5.91 -28.54 -19.14
N LEU A 71 -5.75 -27.85 -18.00
CA LEU A 71 -4.63 -26.97 -17.73
C LEU A 71 -3.28 -27.68 -17.77
N ASN A 72 -3.18 -28.92 -17.25
CA ASN A 72 -1.97 -29.73 -17.33
C ASN A 72 -1.53 -30.09 -18.77
N LYS A 73 -2.41 -29.96 -19.77
CA LYS A 73 -2.05 -30.13 -21.19
C LYS A 73 -1.62 -28.83 -21.84
N TRP A 74 -1.95 -27.70 -21.25
CA TRP A 74 -1.75 -26.39 -21.83
C TRP A 74 -0.63 -25.58 -21.15
N ALA A 75 -0.56 -25.63 -19.81
CA ALA A 75 0.30 -24.79 -18.98
C ALA A 75 1.66 -25.44 -18.73
N ASP A 76 2.67 -24.60 -18.52
CA ASP A 76 4.01 -24.99 -18.05
C ASP A 76 3.99 -25.40 -16.58
N SER A 77 3.08 -24.81 -15.80
CA SER A 77 2.84 -25.15 -14.39
C SER A 77 1.36 -24.95 -14.03
N VAL A 78 0.84 -25.84 -13.18
CA VAL A 78 -0.54 -25.82 -12.68
C VAL A 78 -0.51 -25.91 -11.16
N TRP A 79 -1.35 -25.13 -10.48
CA TRP A 79 -1.47 -25.19 -9.03
C TRP A 79 -2.92 -24.91 -8.58
N ASP A 80 -3.23 -25.40 -7.39
CA ASP A 80 -4.50 -25.18 -6.75
C ASP A 80 -4.47 -23.87 -5.95
N ILE A 81 -5.35 -22.93 -6.29
CA ILE A 81 -5.56 -21.70 -5.51
C ILE A 81 -6.68 -21.87 -4.49
N GLY A 82 -7.52 -22.89 -4.68
CA GLY A 82 -8.69 -23.15 -3.85
C GLY A 82 -9.68 -24.06 -4.58
N ALA A 83 -9.28 -25.30 -4.91
CA ALA A 83 -10.17 -26.27 -5.56
C ALA A 83 -11.43 -26.54 -4.73
N ALA A 84 -11.34 -26.38 -3.40
CA ALA A 84 -12.52 -26.37 -2.53
C ALA A 84 -13.48 -25.22 -2.85
N PHE A 85 -12.99 -24.15 -3.48
CA PHE A 85 -13.76 -22.99 -3.95
C PHE A 85 -13.93 -22.95 -5.46
N GLY A 86 -13.49 -23.98 -6.17
CA GLY A 86 -13.73 -24.16 -7.60
C GLY A 86 -12.69 -23.48 -8.52
N THR A 87 -11.55 -23.02 -8.04
CA THR A 87 -10.54 -22.31 -8.85
C THR A 87 -9.26 -23.12 -8.99
N VAL A 88 -8.79 -23.27 -10.23
CA VAL A 88 -7.48 -23.85 -10.59
C VAL A 88 -6.72 -22.83 -11.43
N ALA A 89 -5.43 -22.68 -11.15
CA ALA A 89 -4.58 -21.78 -11.88
C ALA A 89 -3.52 -22.50 -12.73
N GLY A 90 -3.08 -21.84 -13.79
CA GLY A 90 -1.99 -22.31 -14.62
C GLY A 90 -1.20 -21.16 -15.21
N LYS A 91 0.07 -21.41 -15.51
CA LYS A 91 0.95 -20.42 -16.16
C LYS A 91 1.52 -21.02 -17.44
N LYS A 92 1.50 -20.23 -18.53
CA LYS A 92 2.15 -20.53 -19.81
C LYS A 92 2.91 -19.31 -20.29
N GLY A 93 4.24 -19.42 -20.35
CA GLY A 93 5.09 -18.27 -20.62
C GLY A 93 4.88 -17.16 -19.59
N GLU A 94 4.49 -15.97 -20.06
CA GLU A 94 4.17 -14.83 -19.20
C GLU A 94 2.71 -14.76 -18.77
N ILE A 95 1.83 -15.57 -19.38
CA ILE A 95 0.38 -15.53 -19.10
C ILE A 95 0.06 -16.43 -17.92
N THR A 96 -0.60 -15.88 -16.92
CA THR A 96 -1.21 -16.58 -15.79
C THR A 96 -2.71 -16.64 -16.00
N VAL A 97 -3.33 -17.80 -15.80
CA VAL A 97 -4.78 -17.98 -15.89
C VAL A 97 -5.34 -18.52 -14.59
N GLU A 98 -6.45 -17.98 -14.16
CA GLU A 98 -7.29 -18.54 -13.11
C GLU A 98 -8.61 -19.00 -13.73
N VAL A 99 -8.89 -20.30 -13.65
CA VAL A 99 -10.13 -20.89 -14.18
C VAL A 99 -11.02 -21.29 -13.03
N THR A 100 -12.18 -20.65 -12.94
CA THR A 100 -13.16 -20.87 -11.88
C THR A 100 -14.41 -21.54 -12.44
N THR A 101 -14.84 -22.65 -11.84
CA THR A 101 -16.14 -23.28 -12.13
C THR A 101 -17.27 -22.31 -11.79
N TYR A 102 -18.34 -22.23 -12.60
CA TYR A 102 -19.53 -21.43 -12.27
C TYR A 102 -19.99 -21.72 -10.85
N ARG A 103 -20.25 -20.67 -10.09
CA ARG A 103 -20.68 -20.78 -8.69
C ARG A 103 -22.01 -20.08 -8.48
N SER A 104 -22.87 -20.68 -7.68
CA SER A 104 -23.89 -20.00 -6.91
C SER A 104 -23.44 -20.01 -5.46
N GLU A 105 -23.36 -18.87 -4.83
CA GLU A 105 -22.94 -18.75 -3.43
C GLU A 105 -24.17 -18.44 -2.59
N SER A 106 -24.41 -19.23 -1.55
CA SER A 106 -25.33 -18.87 -0.47
C SER A 106 -24.51 -18.56 0.77
N TYR A 107 -24.70 -17.36 1.32
CA TYR A 107 -24.03 -16.96 2.55
C TYR A 107 -24.98 -17.12 3.74
N ASP A 108 -24.50 -17.81 4.78
CA ASP A 108 -25.13 -17.72 6.09
C ASP A 108 -24.74 -16.38 6.71
N SER A 109 -25.71 -15.60 7.20
CA SER A 109 -25.51 -14.29 7.80
C SER A 109 -24.51 -14.28 8.97
N SER A 110 -24.22 -15.43 9.55
CA SER A 110 -23.30 -15.64 10.68
C SER A 110 -21.95 -16.26 10.31
N SER A 111 -21.75 -16.69 9.05
CA SER A 111 -20.56 -17.43 8.62
C SER A 111 -19.80 -16.72 7.50
N ARG A 112 -18.45 -16.70 7.60
CA ARG A 112 -17.54 -16.21 6.55
C ARG A 112 -17.34 -17.21 5.40
N LYS A 113 -17.76 -18.46 5.58
CA LYS A 113 -17.55 -19.50 4.57
C LYS A 113 -18.80 -19.58 3.73
N PRO A 114 -18.75 -19.20 2.44
CA PRO A 114 -19.83 -19.45 1.53
C PRO A 114 -20.05 -20.96 1.43
N ASN A 115 -21.29 -21.40 1.46
CA ASN A 115 -21.63 -22.70 0.93
C ASN A 115 -21.52 -22.59 -0.58
N VAL A 116 -20.41 -23.08 -1.14
CA VAL A 116 -20.17 -23.06 -2.58
C VAL A 116 -20.99 -24.18 -3.19
N GLU A 117 -22.04 -23.82 -3.89
CA GLU A 117 -22.72 -24.73 -4.82
C GLU A 117 -22.23 -24.39 -6.23
N PHE A 118 -21.81 -25.40 -6.98
CA PHE A 118 -21.43 -25.21 -8.37
C PHE A 118 -22.65 -24.80 -9.19
N GLY A 119 -22.61 -23.59 -9.73
CA GLY A 119 -23.64 -23.04 -10.60
C GLY A 119 -23.64 -23.73 -11.97
N LYS A 120 -24.75 -23.62 -12.67
CA LYS A 120 -24.89 -24.23 -14.01
C LYS A 120 -24.82 -23.24 -15.15
N THR A 121 -24.88 -21.96 -14.85
CA THR A 121 -25.01 -20.90 -15.86
C THR A 121 -24.05 -19.74 -15.61
N ILE A 122 -23.60 -19.14 -16.71
CA ILE A 122 -22.75 -17.95 -16.68
C ILE A 122 -23.49 -16.73 -16.11
N GLU A 123 -24.81 -16.65 -16.32
CA GLU A 123 -25.65 -15.56 -15.83
C GLU A 123 -25.61 -15.50 -14.29
N GLY A 124 -25.71 -16.67 -13.64
CA GLY A 124 -25.58 -16.77 -12.18
C GLY A 124 -24.19 -16.36 -11.71
N ASP A 125 -23.12 -16.72 -12.42
CA ASP A 125 -21.75 -16.33 -12.10
C ASP A 125 -21.53 -14.83 -12.25
N LEU A 126 -22.10 -14.21 -13.28
CA LEU A 126 -21.99 -12.76 -13.50
C LEU A 126 -22.81 -11.96 -12.48
N ALA A 127 -24.00 -12.44 -12.10
CA ALA A 127 -24.89 -11.75 -11.16
C ALA A 127 -24.29 -11.58 -9.76
N ARG A 128 -23.45 -12.53 -9.32
CA ARG A 128 -22.80 -12.49 -7.99
C ARG A 128 -21.54 -11.65 -7.94
N ARG A 129 -21.07 -11.09 -9.06
CA ARG A 129 -19.84 -10.26 -9.09
C ARG A 129 -20.04 -8.93 -8.37
N ASP A 130 -18.94 -8.30 -8.04
CA ASP A 130 -18.92 -7.08 -7.23
C ASP A 130 -19.58 -5.88 -7.93
N PHE A 131 -19.16 -5.59 -9.17
CA PHE A 131 -19.61 -4.40 -9.90
C PHE A 131 -19.91 -4.74 -11.36
N THR A 132 -20.83 -3.99 -11.98
CA THR A 132 -21.26 -4.16 -13.38
C THR A 132 -20.10 -4.15 -14.36
N ILE A 133 -19.11 -3.26 -14.13
CA ILE A 133 -17.90 -3.14 -14.94
C ILE A 133 -16.98 -4.39 -14.87
N ASN A 134 -17.21 -5.28 -13.91
CA ASN A 134 -16.55 -6.57 -13.75
C ASN A 134 -17.51 -7.76 -13.97
N ALA A 135 -18.77 -7.48 -14.27
CA ALA A 135 -19.80 -8.50 -14.51
C ALA A 135 -20.08 -8.69 -16.02
N MET A 136 -19.04 -8.54 -16.82
CA MET A 136 -19.02 -8.79 -18.26
C MET A 136 -18.22 -10.05 -18.55
N ALA A 137 -18.56 -10.75 -19.64
CA ALA A 137 -17.84 -11.94 -20.09
C ALA A 137 -17.61 -11.93 -21.61
N LEU A 138 -16.55 -12.61 -22.03
CA LEU A 138 -16.27 -12.93 -23.42
C LEU A 138 -16.16 -14.47 -23.53
N GLU A 139 -17.23 -15.14 -24.01
CA GLU A 139 -17.24 -16.57 -24.23
C GLU A 139 -16.43 -16.92 -25.46
N LEU A 140 -15.43 -17.81 -25.30
CA LEU A 140 -14.44 -18.13 -26.34
C LEU A 140 -14.68 -19.49 -27.00
N THR A 141 -15.59 -20.29 -26.47
CA THR A 141 -15.86 -21.67 -26.95
C THR A 141 -16.97 -21.74 -27.99
N THR A 142 -17.67 -20.66 -28.24
CA THR A 142 -18.61 -20.49 -29.36
C THR A 142 -17.88 -20.46 -30.72
N PRO A 143 -18.55 -20.67 -31.86
CA PRO A 143 -17.92 -20.57 -33.19
C PRO A 143 -17.19 -19.23 -33.42
N GLU A 144 -17.80 -18.14 -32.98
CA GLU A 144 -17.18 -16.81 -32.85
C GLU A 144 -17.32 -16.34 -31.41
N PRO A 145 -16.28 -15.65 -30.84
CA PRO A 145 -16.36 -15.18 -29.47
C PRO A 145 -17.62 -14.32 -29.22
N THR A 146 -18.35 -14.66 -28.17
CA THR A 146 -19.63 -14.01 -27.84
C THR A 146 -19.46 -13.14 -26.60
N PHE A 147 -19.74 -11.85 -26.73
CA PHE A 147 -19.70 -10.89 -25.63
C PHE A 147 -21.02 -10.90 -24.85
N ILE A 148 -20.94 -10.95 -23.53
CA ILE A 148 -22.07 -11.05 -22.62
C ILE A 148 -22.01 -9.89 -21.62
N ASP A 149 -23.01 -9.01 -21.66
CA ASP A 149 -23.21 -7.89 -20.74
C ASP A 149 -24.68 -7.85 -20.30
N LEU A 150 -24.99 -8.48 -19.18
CA LEU A 150 -26.36 -8.60 -18.67
C LEU A 150 -26.75 -7.46 -17.73
N PHE A 151 -25.76 -6.68 -17.27
CA PHE A 151 -25.95 -5.70 -16.21
C PHE A 151 -25.54 -4.29 -16.64
N ASN A 152 -25.46 -4.02 -17.95
CA ASN A 152 -25.07 -2.74 -18.54
C ASN A 152 -23.63 -2.30 -18.15
N GLY A 153 -22.71 -3.25 -17.97
CA GLY A 153 -21.32 -2.98 -17.60
C GLY A 153 -20.59 -2.09 -18.60
N VAL A 154 -20.87 -2.22 -19.90
CA VAL A 154 -20.30 -1.35 -20.95
C VAL A 154 -20.78 0.10 -20.79
N ALA A 155 -22.05 0.31 -20.48
CA ALA A 155 -22.59 1.66 -20.27
C ALA A 155 -21.99 2.29 -19.00
N ASP A 156 -21.90 1.55 -17.91
CA ASP A 156 -21.29 2.02 -16.66
C ASP A 156 -19.79 2.28 -16.83
N LEU A 157 -19.09 1.48 -17.63
CA LEU A 157 -17.69 1.69 -17.98
C LEU A 157 -17.48 2.99 -18.76
N GLN A 158 -18.35 3.27 -19.75
CA GLN A 158 -18.33 4.52 -20.53
C GLN A 158 -18.65 5.74 -19.67
N ASN A 159 -19.62 5.61 -18.75
CA ASN A 159 -20.03 6.65 -17.82
C ASN A 159 -19.07 6.78 -16.62
N LYS A 160 -18.04 5.93 -16.53
CA LYS A 160 -17.09 5.90 -15.42
C LYS A 160 -17.79 5.71 -14.07
N LEU A 161 -18.74 4.79 -13.99
CA LEU A 161 -19.59 4.55 -12.84
C LEU A 161 -19.30 3.19 -12.21
N ILE A 162 -19.20 3.14 -10.88
CA ILE A 162 -19.09 1.92 -10.07
C ILE A 162 -20.46 1.62 -9.50
N LYS A 163 -21.09 0.55 -10.01
CA LYS A 163 -22.43 0.12 -9.65
C LYS A 163 -22.48 -1.39 -9.49
N THR A 164 -23.31 -1.91 -8.60
CA THR A 164 -23.49 -3.36 -8.40
C THR A 164 -24.45 -3.95 -9.44
N PRO A 165 -24.31 -5.22 -9.86
CA PRO A 165 -25.24 -5.88 -10.75
C PRO A 165 -26.68 -5.93 -10.26
N GLY A 166 -26.85 -6.11 -8.93
CA GLY A 166 -28.12 -6.07 -8.21
C GLY A 166 -28.14 -4.98 -7.16
N LYS A 167 -28.92 -5.21 -6.09
CA LYS A 167 -28.94 -4.29 -4.96
C LYS A 167 -27.62 -4.31 -4.22
N ALA A 168 -27.11 -3.13 -3.89
CA ALA A 168 -25.82 -2.99 -3.19
C ALA A 168 -25.84 -3.66 -1.81
N GLU A 169 -26.96 -3.57 -1.10
CA GLU A 169 -27.13 -4.18 0.23
C GLU A 169 -27.01 -5.71 0.18
N GLU A 170 -27.57 -6.35 -0.85
CA GLU A 170 -27.46 -7.78 -1.06
C GLU A 170 -26.00 -8.14 -1.37
N SER A 171 -25.36 -7.43 -2.30
CA SER A 171 -23.95 -7.63 -2.65
C SER A 171 -23.01 -7.49 -1.47
N PHE A 172 -23.23 -6.49 -0.59
CA PHE A 172 -22.40 -6.25 0.60
C PHE A 172 -22.75 -7.18 1.77
N SER A 173 -23.95 -7.76 1.78
CA SER A 173 -24.29 -8.86 2.67
C SER A 173 -23.51 -10.13 2.33
N ASP A 174 -23.31 -10.40 1.05
CA ASP A 174 -22.55 -11.56 0.57
C ASP A 174 -21.05 -11.40 0.89
N ASP A 175 -20.44 -10.30 0.51
CA ASP A 175 -19.04 -10.00 0.86
C ASP A 175 -18.86 -8.50 1.22
N PRO A 176 -18.82 -8.20 2.51
CA PRO A 176 -18.61 -6.81 2.98
C PRO A 176 -17.32 -6.15 2.47
N LEU A 177 -16.31 -6.94 2.06
CA LEU A 177 -15.07 -6.38 1.48
C LEU A 177 -15.32 -5.63 0.17
N ARG A 178 -16.44 -5.90 -0.52
CA ARG A 178 -16.84 -5.17 -1.74
C ARG A 178 -17.02 -3.68 -1.49
N MET A 179 -17.36 -3.26 -0.27
CA MET A 179 -17.39 -1.85 0.11
C MET A 179 -16.00 -1.19 -0.03
N MET A 180 -14.94 -1.84 0.42
CA MET A 180 -13.57 -1.36 0.23
C MET A 180 -13.13 -1.43 -1.24
N ARG A 181 -13.58 -2.47 -1.95
CA ARG A 181 -13.30 -2.61 -3.39
C ARG A 181 -13.92 -1.47 -4.21
N ALA A 182 -15.10 -0.93 -3.82
CA ALA A 182 -15.67 0.27 -4.45
C ALA A 182 -14.71 1.47 -4.36
N ALA A 183 -14.19 1.75 -3.15
CA ALA A 183 -13.19 2.81 -2.94
C ALA A 183 -11.89 2.55 -3.73
N ARG A 184 -11.46 1.27 -3.81
CA ARG A 184 -10.30 0.89 -4.63
C ARG A 184 -10.51 1.18 -6.11
N PHE A 185 -11.62 0.75 -6.70
CA PHE A 185 -11.88 0.98 -8.11
C PHE A 185 -12.03 2.47 -8.43
N MET A 186 -12.62 3.24 -7.52
CA MET A 186 -12.64 4.69 -7.64
C MET A 186 -11.22 5.27 -7.74
N SER A 187 -10.30 4.83 -6.88
CA SER A 187 -8.89 5.26 -6.88
C SER A 187 -8.09 4.79 -8.09
N GLN A 188 -8.34 3.57 -8.56
CA GLN A 188 -7.57 2.95 -9.66
C GLN A 188 -8.06 3.36 -11.05
N LEU A 189 -9.37 3.58 -11.20
CA LEU A 189 -10.01 3.85 -12.49
C LEU A 189 -10.36 5.33 -12.67
N ASN A 190 -10.32 6.11 -11.59
CA ASN A 190 -10.83 7.49 -11.55
C ASN A 190 -12.32 7.55 -11.95
N PHE A 191 -13.12 6.64 -11.39
CA PHE A 191 -14.57 6.51 -11.61
C PHE A 191 -15.32 7.05 -10.40
N GLU A 192 -16.60 7.37 -10.59
CA GLU A 192 -17.51 7.74 -9.52
C GLU A 192 -18.25 6.51 -8.99
N ILE A 193 -18.66 6.54 -7.71
CA ILE A 193 -19.52 5.52 -7.13
C ILE A 193 -20.97 5.96 -7.25
N ASP A 194 -21.83 5.05 -7.71
CA ASP A 194 -23.28 5.30 -7.78
C ASP A 194 -23.81 5.74 -6.40
N PRO A 195 -24.66 6.79 -6.32
CA PRO A 195 -25.19 7.28 -5.04
C PRO A 195 -25.88 6.20 -4.19
N SER A 196 -26.57 5.24 -4.82
CA SER A 196 -27.21 4.15 -4.09
C SER A 196 -26.17 3.21 -3.43
N VAL A 197 -25.06 2.97 -4.12
CA VAL A 197 -23.92 2.19 -3.58
C VAL A 197 -23.27 2.92 -2.41
N LEU A 198 -23.07 4.25 -2.49
CA LEU A 198 -22.55 5.04 -1.37
C LEU A 198 -23.47 5.00 -0.14
N VAL A 199 -24.78 5.09 -0.33
CA VAL A 199 -25.76 4.96 0.76
C VAL A 199 -25.67 3.59 1.41
N ALA A 200 -25.60 2.52 0.60
CA ALA A 200 -25.45 1.15 1.12
C ALA A 200 -24.15 0.97 1.89
N ILE A 201 -23.00 1.49 1.39
CA ILE A 201 -21.72 1.45 2.10
C ILE A 201 -21.85 2.09 3.49
N LYS A 202 -22.41 3.29 3.57
CA LYS A 202 -22.58 4.01 4.85
C LYS A 202 -23.45 3.21 5.84
N SER A 203 -24.55 2.65 5.37
CA SER A 203 -25.48 1.91 6.24
C SER A 203 -24.95 0.55 6.70
N MET A 204 -24.02 -0.04 5.93
CA MET A 204 -23.51 -1.39 6.17
C MET A 204 -22.04 -1.43 6.62
N ALA A 205 -21.41 -0.28 6.87
CA ALA A 205 -19.99 -0.19 7.23
C ALA A 205 -19.59 -1.11 8.40
N THR A 206 -20.48 -1.29 9.39
CA THR A 206 -20.29 -2.20 10.54
C THR A 206 -19.99 -3.64 10.12
N ARG A 207 -20.50 -4.09 8.97
CA ARG A 207 -20.25 -5.45 8.50
C ARG A 207 -18.78 -5.72 8.14
N LEU A 208 -17.96 -4.67 8.05
CA LEU A 208 -16.52 -4.86 7.84
C LEU A 208 -15.84 -5.60 9.01
N GLU A 209 -16.45 -5.58 10.20
CA GLU A 209 -15.93 -6.29 11.38
C GLU A 209 -15.80 -7.80 11.21
N ILE A 210 -16.61 -8.42 10.33
CA ILE A 210 -16.51 -9.86 10.08
C ILE A 210 -15.36 -10.24 9.12
N ILE A 211 -14.76 -9.25 8.47
CA ILE A 211 -13.65 -9.47 7.50
C ILE A 211 -12.32 -9.55 8.25
N SER A 212 -11.45 -10.45 7.83
CA SER A 212 -10.12 -10.57 8.41
C SER A 212 -9.25 -9.35 8.08
N PHE A 213 -8.38 -8.98 9.02
CA PHE A 213 -7.51 -7.83 8.85
C PHE A 213 -6.54 -7.98 7.68
N GLU A 214 -6.16 -9.20 7.31
CA GLU A 214 -5.34 -9.48 6.15
C GLU A 214 -6.04 -9.06 4.84
N ARG A 215 -7.32 -9.45 4.66
CA ARG A 215 -8.10 -9.06 3.48
C ARG A 215 -8.32 -7.55 3.42
N ILE A 216 -8.61 -6.92 4.57
CA ILE A 216 -8.77 -5.46 4.69
C ILE A 216 -7.45 -4.76 4.33
N ARG A 217 -6.31 -5.21 4.89
CA ARG A 217 -4.98 -4.69 4.57
C ARG A 217 -4.69 -4.76 3.09
N ASP A 218 -4.95 -5.89 2.46
CA ASP A 218 -4.62 -6.11 1.05
C ASP A 218 -5.43 -5.17 0.14
N GLU A 219 -6.72 -4.92 0.45
CA GLU A 219 -7.51 -3.92 -0.28
C GLU A 219 -7.03 -2.49 0.01
N PHE A 220 -6.67 -2.18 1.26
CA PHE A 220 -6.13 -0.87 1.63
C PHE A 220 -4.78 -0.60 0.93
N ILE A 221 -3.88 -1.58 0.86
CA ILE A 221 -2.63 -1.47 0.10
C ILE A 221 -2.91 -1.15 -1.36
N LYS A 222 -3.88 -1.83 -2.00
CA LYS A 222 -4.24 -1.57 -3.39
C LYS A 222 -4.81 -0.16 -3.61
N ILE A 223 -5.52 0.40 -2.62
CA ILE A 223 -5.97 1.79 -2.63
C ILE A 223 -4.75 2.72 -2.53
N LEU A 224 -3.90 2.50 -1.54
CA LEU A 224 -2.74 3.34 -1.27
C LEU A 224 -1.74 3.34 -2.43
N MET A 225 -1.58 2.19 -3.11
CA MET A 225 -0.69 2.02 -4.26
C MET A 225 -1.31 2.44 -5.59
N SER A 226 -2.57 2.90 -5.61
CA SER A 226 -3.22 3.42 -6.81
C SER A 226 -2.60 4.76 -7.26
N GLN A 227 -3.04 5.23 -8.43
CA GLN A 227 -2.64 6.55 -8.95
C GLN A 227 -3.26 7.72 -8.16
N SER A 228 -4.45 7.52 -7.59
CA SER A 228 -5.21 8.56 -6.90
C SER A 228 -5.69 8.09 -5.52
N PRO A 229 -4.78 7.76 -4.58
CA PRO A 229 -5.15 7.19 -3.29
C PRO A 229 -5.99 8.15 -2.43
N ARG A 230 -5.80 9.47 -2.55
CA ARG A 230 -6.61 10.48 -1.85
C ARG A 230 -8.10 10.21 -2.03
N ILE A 231 -8.54 9.95 -3.25
CA ILE A 231 -9.98 9.77 -3.57
C ILE A 231 -10.55 8.59 -2.80
N GLY A 232 -9.87 7.44 -2.85
CA GLY A 232 -10.31 6.23 -2.14
C GLY A 232 -10.25 6.37 -0.62
N ILE A 233 -9.19 6.97 -0.08
CA ILE A 233 -9.07 7.23 1.37
C ILE A 233 -10.20 8.16 1.83
N THR A 234 -10.52 9.20 1.05
CA THR A 234 -11.62 10.12 1.36
C THR A 234 -12.95 9.38 1.45
N VAL A 235 -13.26 8.51 0.48
CA VAL A 235 -14.48 7.69 0.51
C VAL A 235 -14.50 6.76 1.73
N LEU A 236 -13.39 6.09 2.03
CA LEU A 236 -13.32 5.22 3.23
C LEU A 236 -13.60 5.99 4.52
N VAL A 237 -13.12 7.23 4.63
CA VAL A 237 -13.34 8.11 5.79
C VAL A 237 -14.78 8.63 5.83
N GLU A 238 -15.31 9.10 4.71
CA GLU A 238 -16.66 9.69 4.62
C GLU A 238 -17.78 8.67 4.76
N THR A 239 -17.49 7.40 4.48
CA THR A 239 -18.43 6.29 4.65
C THR A 239 -18.30 5.60 6.00
N GLY A 240 -17.32 5.98 6.84
CA GLY A 240 -17.08 5.38 8.15
C GLY A 240 -16.39 4.02 8.11
N LEU A 241 -15.96 3.54 6.95
CA LEU A 241 -15.24 2.26 6.82
C LEU A 241 -13.91 2.27 7.58
N THR A 242 -13.21 3.41 7.62
CA THR A 242 -11.94 3.55 8.35
C THR A 242 -12.06 3.31 9.84
N ASP A 243 -13.24 3.52 10.44
CA ASP A 243 -13.46 3.36 11.89
C ASP A 243 -13.20 1.91 12.35
N TYR A 244 -13.34 0.95 11.45
CA TYR A 244 -13.18 -0.48 11.74
C TYR A 244 -11.74 -0.99 11.57
N PHE A 245 -10.89 -0.27 10.83
CA PHE A 245 -9.51 -0.74 10.61
C PHE A 245 -8.43 0.32 10.80
N LEU A 246 -8.70 1.60 10.57
CA LEU A 246 -7.75 2.71 10.67
C LEU A 246 -8.39 3.97 11.28
N PRO A 247 -9.00 3.89 12.48
CA PRO A 247 -9.75 4.98 13.09
C PRO A 247 -8.89 6.20 13.48
N GLU A 248 -7.57 6.12 13.35
CA GLU A 248 -6.67 7.24 13.60
C GLU A 248 -6.79 8.31 12.51
N VAL A 249 -6.98 7.91 11.25
CA VAL A 249 -7.02 8.83 10.10
C VAL A 249 -8.24 9.78 10.15
N PRO A 250 -9.50 9.34 10.36
CA PRO A 250 -10.61 10.28 10.46
C PRO A 250 -10.51 11.22 11.68
N LYS A 251 -9.77 10.84 12.74
CA LYS A 251 -9.54 11.71 13.90
C LYS A 251 -8.63 12.90 13.62
N LEU A 252 -7.92 12.90 12.51
CA LEU A 252 -7.13 14.04 12.05
C LEU A 252 -8.01 15.16 11.50
N LYS A 253 -9.27 14.89 11.15
CA LYS A 253 -10.26 15.92 10.81
C LYS A 253 -10.51 16.79 12.05
N LEU A 254 -10.69 18.08 11.83
CA LEU A 254 -10.93 19.08 12.88
C LEU A 254 -9.71 19.40 13.77
N GLU A 255 -8.57 18.77 13.57
CA GLU A 255 -7.33 19.20 14.19
C GLU A 255 -6.69 20.28 13.32
N ILE A 256 -6.53 21.50 13.89
CA ILE A 256 -5.92 22.63 13.20
C ILE A 256 -4.41 22.53 13.39
N ASP A 257 -3.65 22.50 12.30
CA ASP A 257 -2.19 22.50 12.34
C ASP A 257 -1.64 23.79 12.98
N GLU A 258 -0.72 23.66 13.93
CA GLU A 258 -0.11 24.77 14.66
C GLU A 258 0.65 25.77 13.77
N HIS A 259 1.21 25.31 12.65
CA HIS A 259 1.95 26.14 11.70
C HIS A 259 1.09 26.72 10.57
N HIS A 260 -0.11 26.20 10.37
CA HIS A 260 -1.00 26.58 9.27
C HIS A 260 -2.42 26.78 9.81
N HIS A 261 -2.68 27.90 10.42
CA HIS A 261 -3.92 28.32 11.10
C HIS A 261 -5.26 28.02 10.36
N HIS A 262 -5.22 27.40 9.19
CA HIS A 262 -6.38 27.14 8.33
C HIS A 262 -6.38 25.76 7.65
N LYS A 263 -5.44 24.84 7.96
CA LYS A 263 -5.42 23.50 7.36
C LYS A 263 -5.74 22.44 8.40
N ASP A 264 -6.75 21.66 8.09
CA ASP A 264 -7.08 20.39 8.73
C ASP A 264 -5.88 19.42 8.56
N VAL A 265 -5.43 18.79 9.65
CA VAL A 265 -4.32 17.83 9.65
C VAL A 265 -4.61 16.63 8.73
N TYR A 266 -5.87 16.26 8.59
CA TYR A 266 -6.29 15.23 7.63
C TYR A 266 -5.96 15.63 6.18
N GLU A 267 -6.37 16.83 5.76
CA GLU A 267 -6.08 17.34 4.41
C GLU A 267 -4.57 17.55 4.20
N HIS A 268 -3.85 17.93 5.25
CA HIS A 268 -2.40 17.97 5.23
C HIS A 268 -1.79 16.60 4.94
N SER A 269 -2.17 15.56 5.68
CA SER A 269 -1.65 14.19 5.51
C SER A 269 -1.93 13.64 4.12
N LEU A 270 -3.10 13.92 3.55
CA LEU A 270 -3.41 13.55 2.16
C LEU A 270 -2.54 14.32 1.15
N THR A 271 -2.25 15.59 1.41
CA THR A 271 -1.37 16.40 0.56
C THR A 271 0.07 15.89 0.63
N VAL A 272 0.55 15.53 1.83
CA VAL A 272 1.88 14.91 2.01
C VAL A 272 1.97 13.58 1.26
N LEU A 273 0.93 12.76 1.30
CA LEU A 273 0.87 11.52 0.52
C LEU A 273 1.00 11.79 -0.99
N GLU A 274 0.26 12.75 -1.53
CA GLU A 274 0.34 13.09 -2.96
C GLU A 274 1.72 13.66 -3.35
N GLN A 275 2.31 14.49 -2.50
CA GLN A 275 3.66 15.01 -2.72
C GLN A 275 4.71 13.90 -2.65
N ALA A 276 4.57 12.95 -1.71
CA ALA A 276 5.45 11.79 -1.60
C ALA A 276 5.39 10.92 -2.87
N ILE A 277 4.19 10.67 -3.42
CA ILE A 277 4.01 9.97 -4.70
C ILE A 277 4.76 10.69 -5.83
N GLY A 278 4.68 12.02 -5.89
CA GLY A 278 5.41 12.81 -6.88
C GLY A 278 6.94 12.69 -6.79
N LEU A 279 7.46 12.23 -5.66
CA LEU A 279 8.90 12.06 -5.41
C LEU A 279 9.39 10.61 -5.56
N GLU A 280 8.51 9.64 -5.81
CA GLU A 280 8.84 8.20 -5.89
C GLU A 280 9.79 7.85 -7.04
N SER A 281 9.94 8.73 -8.04
CA SER A 281 10.96 8.56 -9.09
C SER A 281 12.41 8.57 -8.57
N ARG A 282 12.63 9.00 -7.32
CA ARG A 282 13.91 8.93 -6.60
C ARG A 282 14.12 7.61 -5.84
N LEU A 283 13.10 6.78 -5.82
CA LEU A 283 13.10 5.37 -5.43
C LEU A 283 12.73 4.58 -6.69
N ASP A 284 13.10 3.37 -6.85
CA ASP A 284 12.89 2.57 -8.06
C ASP A 284 11.41 2.34 -8.46
N GLY A 285 10.53 3.28 -8.17
CA GLY A 285 9.10 3.31 -8.46
C GLY A 285 8.21 3.43 -7.23
N PRO A 286 6.91 3.07 -7.36
CA PRO A 286 5.92 3.19 -6.29
C PRO A 286 6.34 2.48 -5.01
N ASN A 287 6.32 3.19 -3.87
CA ASN A 287 6.88 2.69 -2.61
C ASN A 287 5.85 2.71 -1.46
N LEU A 288 5.44 1.52 -1.00
CA LEU A 288 4.43 1.38 0.03
C LEU A 288 4.88 1.95 1.39
N THR A 289 6.15 1.76 1.77
CA THR A 289 6.70 2.28 3.03
C THR A 289 6.62 3.79 3.09
N LEU A 290 7.02 4.48 2.00
CA LEU A 290 6.93 5.94 1.90
C LEU A 290 5.48 6.43 1.96
N ARG A 291 4.56 5.79 1.21
CA ARG A 291 3.14 6.17 1.20
C ARG A 291 2.45 5.99 2.54
N LEU A 292 2.74 4.87 3.23
CA LEU A 292 2.25 4.63 4.59
C LEU A 292 2.79 5.67 5.57
N ALA A 293 4.10 5.94 5.55
CA ALA A 293 4.70 6.95 6.40
C ALA A 293 4.10 8.34 6.14
N ALA A 294 3.92 8.71 4.87
CA ALA A 294 3.31 9.99 4.48
C ALA A 294 1.87 10.15 4.98
N LEU A 295 1.04 9.09 4.89
CA LEU A 295 -0.33 9.13 5.40
C LEU A 295 -0.38 9.18 6.93
N LEU A 296 0.56 8.53 7.62
CA LEU A 296 0.49 8.26 9.05
C LEU A 296 1.42 9.14 9.90
N HIS A 297 2.26 10.02 9.31
CA HIS A 297 3.28 10.77 10.07
C HIS A 297 2.70 11.57 11.22
N ASP A 298 1.52 12.11 11.06
CA ASP A 298 0.85 13.00 11.99
C ASP A 298 -0.24 12.36 12.88
N ILE A 299 -0.42 11.02 12.84
CA ILE A 299 -1.50 10.35 13.59
C ILE A 299 -1.41 10.52 15.11
N GLY A 300 -0.26 10.97 15.63
CA GLY A 300 -0.05 11.28 17.04
C GLY A 300 -0.68 12.61 17.48
N LYS A 301 -0.92 13.56 16.57
CA LYS A 301 -1.38 14.92 16.88
C LYS A 301 -2.66 14.96 17.74
N PRO A 302 -3.73 14.18 17.46
CA PRO A 302 -4.94 14.23 18.30
C PRO A 302 -4.71 13.84 19.75
N LYS A 303 -3.73 12.93 20.02
CA LYS A 303 -3.42 12.48 21.39
C LYS A 303 -2.47 13.41 22.14
N THR A 304 -1.73 14.27 21.44
CA THR A 304 -0.74 15.17 22.03
C THR A 304 -1.17 16.63 22.02
N LYS A 305 -2.40 16.89 21.59
CA LYS A 305 -2.99 18.22 21.54
C LYS A 305 -3.03 18.89 22.90
N GLN A 306 -2.46 20.08 22.99
CA GLN A 306 -2.48 20.93 24.17
C GLN A 306 -2.86 22.36 23.77
N LEU A 307 -3.73 22.99 24.57
CA LEU A 307 -4.08 24.39 24.41
C LEU A 307 -2.96 25.25 25.02
N ILE A 308 -2.48 26.23 24.27
CA ILE A 308 -1.44 27.18 24.73
C ILE A 308 -2.10 28.40 25.36
N ALA A 309 -1.57 28.86 26.50
CA ALA A 309 -2.00 30.10 27.14
C ALA A 309 -1.81 31.28 26.16
N GLY A 310 -2.87 32.05 25.91
CA GLY A 310 -2.88 33.14 24.92
C GLY A 310 -3.47 32.77 23.56
N GLY A 311 -3.92 31.54 23.39
CA GLY A 311 -4.55 31.01 22.17
C GLY A 311 -3.56 30.26 21.29
N GLY A 312 -4.04 29.22 20.64
CA GLY A 312 -3.26 28.30 19.80
C GLY A 312 -3.24 26.88 20.37
N VAL A 313 -2.65 25.99 19.59
CA VAL A 313 -2.56 24.57 19.89
C VAL A 313 -1.13 24.10 19.67
N SER A 314 -0.61 23.24 20.52
CA SER A 314 0.66 22.52 20.30
C SER A 314 0.46 21.02 20.29
N PHE A 315 1.41 20.31 19.65
CA PHE A 315 1.38 18.85 19.49
C PHE A 315 2.75 18.26 19.86
N HIS A 316 3.31 18.68 21.02
CA HIS A 316 4.63 18.21 21.42
C HIS A 316 4.71 16.70 21.52
N HIS A 317 5.80 16.13 20.96
CA HIS A 317 6.08 14.70 20.93
C HIS A 317 5.07 13.85 20.15
N HIS A 318 4.34 14.45 19.18
CA HIS A 318 3.42 13.67 18.34
C HIS A 318 4.14 12.63 17.48
N GLU A 319 5.40 12.85 17.12
CA GLU A 319 6.26 11.90 16.41
C GLU A 319 6.50 10.63 17.24
N VAL A 320 6.73 10.75 18.55
CA VAL A 320 6.94 9.62 19.46
C VAL A 320 5.64 8.83 19.66
N VAL A 321 4.56 9.56 19.94
CA VAL A 321 3.23 8.96 20.15
C VAL A 321 2.71 8.35 18.85
N GLY A 322 2.90 9.05 17.71
CA GLY A 322 2.51 8.60 16.38
C GLY A 322 3.23 7.33 15.96
N ALA A 323 4.54 7.24 16.15
CA ALA A 323 5.32 6.04 15.87
C ALA A 323 4.80 4.81 16.62
N ARG A 324 4.50 4.95 17.92
CA ARG A 324 3.90 3.87 18.71
C ARG A 324 2.52 3.48 18.19
N MET A 325 1.66 4.46 17.91
CA MET A 325 0.31 4.21 17.36
C MET A 325 0.38 3.51 16.00
N CYS A 326 1.31 3.94 15.15
CA CYS A 326 1.57 3.33 13.85
C CYS A 326 1.96 1.86 13.99
N LYS A 327 2.92 1.55 14.87
CA LYS A 327 3.37 0.17 15.18
C LYS A 327 2.21 -0.71 15.67
N GLU A 328 1.40 -0.24 16.61
CA GLU A 328 0.24 -0.96 17.15
C GLU A 328 -0.81 -1.20 16.05
N ARG A 329 -1.11 -0.18 15.23
CA ARG A 329 -2.11 -0.27 14.16
C ARG A 329 -1.67 -1.23 13.06
N MET A 330 -0.46 -1.10 12.55
CA MET A 330 0.07 -1.95 11.49
C MET A 330 0.19 -3.41 11.92
N LYS A 331 0.55 -3.66 13.20
CA LYS A 331 0.53 -5.01 13.78
C LYS A 331 -0.90 -5.59 13.80
N LYS A 332 -1.90 -4.80 14.16
CA LYS A 332 -3.31 -5.23 14.12
C LYS A 332 -3.75 -5.55 12.69
N LEU A 333 -3.30 -4.78 11.72
CA LEU A 333 -3.55 -4.99 10.30
C LEU A 333 -2.69 -6.11 9.68
N ARG A 334 -1.87 -6.79 10.46
CA ARG A 334 -1.06 -7.93 10.00
C ARG A 334 -0.04 -7.58 8.91
N PHE A 335 0.55 -6.40 8.96
CA PHE A 335 1.74 -6.09 8.19
C PHE A 335 2.92 -6.92 8.69
N ASP A 336 3.93 -7.13 7.85
CA ASP A 336 5.18 -7.78 8.27
C ASP A 336 5.99 -6.88 9.22
N ASN A 337 6.86 -7.51 10.02
CA ASN A 337 7.60 -6.79 11.05
C ASN A 337 8.58 -5.76 10.47
N HIS A 338 9.18 -6.01 9.32
CA HIS A 338 10.14 -5.10 8.69
C HIS A 338 9.43 -3.81 8.29
N MET A 339 8.30 -3.92 7.59
CA MET A 339 7.50 -2.75 7.20
C MET A 339 6.96 -1.98 8.41
N ILE A 340 6.57 -2.67 9.49
CA ILE A 340 6.12 -2.03 10.74
C ILE A 340 7.25 -1.19 11.34
N GLU A 341 8.46 -1.72 11.44
CA GLU A 341 9.60 -1.00 12.00
C GLU A 341 9.98 0.18 11.10
N ASP A 342 10.07 -0.01 9.77
CA ASP A 342 10.44 1.01 8.82
C ASP A 342 9.49 2.21 8.85
N VAL A 343 8.17 1.95 8.74
CA VAL A 343 7.17 3.03 8.76
C VAL A 343 7.15 3.73 10.12
N SER A 344 7.25 2.97 11.23
CA SER A 344 7.29 3.56 12.58
C SER A 344 8.52 4.43 12.79
N GLN A 345 9.68 4.01 12.26
CA GLN A 345 10.92 4.78 12.33
C GLN A 345 10.83 6.07 11.50
N LEU A 346 10.26 6.02 10.31
CA LEU A 346 10.02 7.22 9.50
C LEU A 346 9.09 8.20 10.20
N VAL A 347 7.99 7.71 10.79
CA VAL A 347 7.06 8.54 11.59
C VAL A 347 7.78 9.14 12.80
N PHE A 348 8.66 8.40 13.48
CA PHE A 348 9.46 8.92 14.60
C PHE A 348 10.44 10.01 14.17
N LEU A 349 11.04 9.88 12.99
CA LEU A 349 12.12 10.76 12.53
C LEU A 349 11.65 11.97 11.71
N HIS A 350 10.37 12.04 11.28
CA HIS A 350 9.94 13.04 10.30
C HIS A 350 10.20 14.49 10.72
N LEU A 351 10.23 14.79 12.01
CA LEU A 351 10.53 16.14 12.54
C LEU A 351 12.03 16.44 12.66
N ARG A 352 12.91 15.44 12.49
CA ARG A 352 14.36 15.64 12.71
C ARG A 352 14.98 16.69 11.81
N PHE A 353 14.40 16.92 10.64
CA PHE A 353 14.88 17.96 9.71
C PHE A 353 14.54 19.39 10.15
N HIS A 354 13.51 19.61 10.95
CA HIS A 354 13.02 20.97 11.28
C HIS A 354 14.06 21.90 11.94
N GLY A 355 15.14 21.36 12.49
CA GLY A 355 16.27 22.16 13.00
C GLY A 355 17.29 22.56 11.95
N TYR A 356 17.26 22.02 10.74
CA TYR A 356 18.21 22.32 9.68
C TYR A 356 17.80 23.63 8.95
N GLY A 357 18.70 24.60 8.91
CA GLY A 357 18.44 25.87 8.22
C GLY A 357 17.96 27.00 9.13
N SER A 358 17.58 26.77 10.38
CA SER A 358 17.30 27.78 11.40
C SER A 358 18.42 27.94 12.45
N GLY A 359 19.43 27.06 12.40
CA GLY A 359 20.61 27.03 13.23
C GLY A 359 21.72 26.24 12.55
N GLU A 360 22.93 26.32 13.06
CA GLU A 360 24.06 25.57 12.53
C GLU A 360 23.93 24.07 12.90
N TRP A 361 23.52 23.26 11.95
CA TRP A 361 23.74 21.84 12.07
C TRP A 361 25.23 21.55 12.01
N THR A 362 25.80 21.11 13.11
CA THR A 362 27.16 20.64 13.17
C THR A 362 27.28 19.30 12.41
N ASP A 363 28.50 18.90 12.03
CA ASP A 363 28.73 17.59 11.42
C ASP A 363 28.29 16.45 12.36
N SER A 364 28.40 16.66 13.68
CA SER A 364 27.84 15.75 14.67
C SER A 364 26.33 15.55 14.53
N ALA A 365 25.57 16.62 14.30
CA ALA A 365 24.13 16.51 14.08
C ALA A 365 23.80 15.77 12.78
N VAL A 366 24.56 16.01 11.70
CA VAL A 366 24.41 15.30 10.43
C VAL A 366 24.73 13.82 10.59
N ARG A 367 25.82 13.45 11.29
CA ARG A 367 26.17 12.06 11.57
C ARG A 367 25.05 11.35 12.34
N ARG A 368 24.49 12.00 13.37
CA ARG A 368 23.34 11.44 14.12
C ARG A 368 22.12 11.25 13.26
N TYR A 369 21.82 12.21 12.41
CA TYR A 369 20.70 12.11 11.47
C TYR A 369 20.84 10.91 10.52
N VAL A 370 22.02 10.74 9.91
CA VAL A 370 22.33 9.61 9.02
C VAL A 370 22.25 8.29 9.76
N ARG A 371 22.87 8.19 10.95
CA ARG A 371 22.83 6.98 11.80
C ARG A 371 21.39 6.60 12.15
N ASP A 372 20.60 7.58 12.62
CA ASP A 372 19.23 7.33 13.09
C ASP A 372 18.31 6.92 11.95
N ALA A 373 18.54 7.43 10.75
CA ALA A 373 17.81 7.05 9.55
C ALA A 373 18.25 5.69 8.99
N GLY A 374 19.55 5.38 9.06
CA GLY A 374 20.12 4.15 8.52
C GLY A 374 19.70 3.88 7.07
N PRO A 375 19.21 2.68 6.74
CA PRO A 375 18.79 2.34 5.37
C PRO A 375 17.58 3.14 4.89
N LEU A 376 16.85 3.81 5.80
CA LEU A 376 15.69 4.63 5.48
C LEU A 376 16.02 6.09 5.12
N LEU A 377 17.31 6.44 5.00
CA LEU A 377 17.73 7.83 4.79
C LEU A 377 17.06 8.49 3.59
N THR A 378 17.03 7.80 2.44
CA THR A 378 16.35 8.31 1.24
C THR A 378 14.85 8.47 1.48
N HIS A 379 14.20 7.49 2.10
CA HIS A 379 12.77 7.59 2.43
C HIS A 379 12.47 8.77 3.37
N LEU A 380 13.34 9.00 4.36
CA LEU A 380 13.21 10.11 5.29
C LEU A 380 13.36 11.47 4.58
N HIS A 381 14.32 11.61 3.65
CA HIS A 381 14.46 12.81 2.83
C HIS A 381 13.20 13.07 1.99
N LEU A 382 12.63 12.02 1.37
CA LEU A 382 11.42 12.16 0.56
C LEU A 382 10.20 12.51 1.42
N LEU A 383 10.06 11.89 2.59
CA LEU A 383 8.97 12.19 3.53
C LEU A 383 9.04 13.64 4.00
N THR A 384 10.21 14.12 4.45
CA THR A 384 10.37 15.49 4.94
C THR A 384 10.19 16.52 3.84
N ARG A 385 10.63 16.24 2.60
CA ARG A 385 10.34 17.09 1.43
C ARG A 385 8.84 17.11 1.12
N ALA A 386 8.17 15.98 1.19
CA ALA A 386 6.74 15.87 0.96
C ALA A 386 5.90 16.57 2.03
N ASP A 387 6.37 16.63 3.27
CA ASP A 387 5.73 17.33 4.39
C ASP A 387 5.75 18.86 4.25
N CYS A 388 6.59 19.40 3.36
CA CYS A 388 6.62 20.81 3.04
C CYS A 388 5.40 21.23 2.18
N THR A 389 4.26 21.52 2.80
CA THR A 389 3.00 21.87 2.12
C THR A 389 2.72 23.37 2.02
N THR A 390 3.77 24.22 2.10
CA THR A 390 3.60 25.67 2.03
C THR A 390 3.14 26.14 0.64
N ARG A 391 2.15 27.04 0.62
CA ARG A 391 1.69 27.71 -0.61
C ARG A 391 2.59 28.87 -1.06
N ASN A 392 3.50 29.31 -0.20
CA ASN A 392 4.45 30.39 -0.52
C ASN A 392 5.60 29.82 -1.35
N LYS A 393 5.61 30.13 -2.65
CA LYS A 393 6.64 29.66 -3.59
C LYS A 393 8.05 29.98 -3.15
N LYS A 394 8.32 31.19 -2.66
CA LYS A 394 9.66 31.59 -2.18
C LYS A 394 10.10 30.75 -0.98
N LYS A 395 9.18 30.47 -0.05
CA LYS A 395 9.45 29.60 1.12
C LYS A 395 9.68 28.16 0.67
N ALA A 396 8.88 27.64 -0.29
CA ALA A 396 9.05 26.30 -0.84
C ALA A 396 10.42 26.15 -1.54
N GLU A 397 10.81 27.12 -2.37
CA GLU A 397 12.11 27.14 -3.05
C GLU A 397 13.29 27.22 -2.07
N SER A 398 13.15 28.05 -1.02
CA SER A 398 14.16 28.14 0.03
C SER A 398 14.32 26.82 0.78
N LEU A 399 13.23 26.17 1.14
CA LEU A 399 13.25 24.86 1.80
C LEU A 399 13.84 23.77 0.89
N ALA A 400 13.48 23.77 -0.40
CA ALA A 400 14.05 22.82 -1.37
C ALA A 400 15.57 22.94 -1.43
N LYS A 401 16.11 24.17 -1.51
CA LYS A 401 17.57 24.41 -1.45
C LYS A 401 18.19 23.92 -0.15
N THR A 402 17.51 24.10 0.97
CA THR A 402 18.00 23.63 2.28
C THR A 402 18.07 22.11 2.33
N TYR A 403 17.09 21.40 1.75
CA TYR A 403 17.14 19.95 1.59
C TYR A 403 18.30 19.50 0.69
N ASP A 404 18.50 20.18 -0.46
CA ASP A 404 19.59 19.86 -1.38
C ASP A 404 20.95 20.05 -0.69
N GLN A 405 21.14 21.15 0.03
CA GLN A 405 22.36 21.42 0.82
C GLN A 405 22.62 20.35 1.90
N LEU A 406 21.58 19.85 2.57
CA LEU A 406 21.76 18.76 3.53
C LEU A 406 22.19 17.46 2.83
N GLU A 407 21.55 17.10 1.71
CA GLU A 407 21.90 15.89 0.96
C GLU A 407 23.34 15.98 0.43
N GLU A 408 23.77 17.12 -0.12
CA GLU A 408 25.16 17.36 -0.56
C GLU A 408 26.14 17.23 0.60
N ARG A 409 25.82 17.83 1.76
CA ARG A 409 26.67 17.73 2.94
C ARG A 409 26.79 16.30 3.48
N ILE A 410 25.67 15.55 3.47
CA ILE A 410 25.69 14.13 3.84
C ILE A 410 26.61 13.39 2.88
N ALA A 411 26.48 13.59 1.57
CA ALA A 411 27.30 12.91 0.57
C ALA A 411 28.79 13.19 0.79
N LEU A 412 29.17 14.43 1.05
CA LEU A 412 30.57 14.80 1.36
C LEU A 412 31.08 14.13 2.64
N LEU A 413 30.28 14.09 3.70
CA LEU A 413 30.67 13.44 4.95
C LEU A 413 30.74 11.92 4.78
N MET A 414 29.85 11.30 4.00
CA MET A 414 29.88 9.87 3.69
C MET A 414 31.15 9.50 2.93
N GLU A 415 31.56 10.32 1.96
CA GLU A 415 32.81 10.13 1.22
C GLU A 415 34.06 10.25 2.11
N GLN A 416 34.07 11.24 3.00
CA GLN A 416 35.21 11.52 3.89
C GLN A 416 35.36 10.55 5.05
N GLU A 417 34.25 10.05 5.61
CA GLU A 417 34.21 9.39 6.90
C GLU A 417 33.64 7.97 6.87
N GLU A 418 33.28 7.42 5.71
CA GLU A 418 32.58 6.14 5.56
C GLU A 418 31.35 6.04 6.50
N LEU A 419 30.48 7.06 6.49
CA LEU A 419 29.32 7.16 7.41
C LEU A 419 28.38 5.96 7.37
N ASP A 420 28.36 5.18 6.29
CA ASP A 420 27.57 3.94 6.18
C ASP A 420 27.94 2.90 7.23
N LYS A 421 29.12 3.03 7.82
CA LYS A 421 29.69 2.11 8.80
C LYS A 421 30.06 2.83 10.09
N ILE A 422 29.24 3.79 10.53
CA ILE A 422 29.52 4.50 11.79
C ILE A 422 29.65 3.50 12.93
N ARG A 423 30.89 3.33 13.38
CA ARG A 423 31.27 2.49 14.52
C ARG A 423 32.41 3.19 15.25
N PRO A 424 32.59 2.91 16.54
CA PRO A 424 33.75 3.42 17.28
C PRO A 424 35.07 3.07 16.58
N ASP A 425 36.09 3.89 16.79
CA ASP A 425 37.45 3.63 16.31
C ASP A 425 38.11 2.41 16.98
N LEU A 426 37.51 1.91 18.05
CA LEU A 426 37.89 0.66 18.74
C LEU A 426 36.76 -0.34 18.70
N SER A 427 37.06 -1.60 18.39
CA SER A 427 36.13 -2.74 18.47
C SER A 427 35.88 -3.17 19.94
N GLY A 428 34.81 -3.94 20.15
CA GLY A 428 34.52 -4.51 21.45
C GLY A 428 35.66 -5.38 22.00
N GLU A 429 36.41 -6.10 21.14
CA GLU A 429 37.59 -6.90 21.50
C GLU A 429 38.74 -6.01 21.95
N GLU A 430 39.01 -4.93 21.22
CA GLU A 430 40.06 -3.96 21.59
C GLU A 430 39.72 -3.25 22.90
N ILE A 431 38.46 -2.88 23.12
CA ILE A 431 37.99 -2.32 24.41
C ILE A 431 38.27 -3.28 25.57
N MET A 432 37.93 -4.57 25.41
CA MET A 432 38.20 -5.58 26.43
C MET A 432 39.68 -5.73 26.71
N GLN A 433 40.52 -5.72 25.69
CA GLN A 433 41.98 -5.82 25.85
C GLN A 433 42.54 -4.60 26.54
N ILE A 434 42.15 -3.37 26.15
CA ILE A 434 42.65 -2.13 26.73
C ILE A 434 42.26 -2.00 28.22
N LEU A 435 41.01 -2.36 28.54
CA LEU A 435 40.50 -2.24 29.91
C LEU A 435 40.80 -3.44 30.80
N GLY A 436 41.29 -4.54 30.21
CA GLY A 436 41.58 -5.80 30.96
C GLY A 436 40.31 -6.47 31.51
N ILE A 437 39.15 -6.33 30.85
CA ILE A 437 37.87 -6.86 31.32
C ILE A 437 37.34 -7.97 30.42
N LYS A 438 36.54 -8.87 31.00
CA LYS A 438 35.82 -9.91 30.27
C LYS A 438 34.54 -9.37 29.64
N PRO A 439 33.93 -10.07 28.64
CA PRO A 439 32.63 -9.71 28.08
C PRO A 439 31.62 -9.43 29.21
N SER A 440 31.06 -8.22 29.19
CA SER A 440 30.18 -7.74 30.26
C SER A 440 29.35 -6.53 29.75
N PRO A 441 28.24 -6.15 30.42
CA PRO A 441 27.51 -4.91 30.11
C PRO A 441 28.37 -3.65 30.11
N THR A 442 29.50 -3.66 30.80
CA THR A 442 30.47 -2.54 30.85
C THR A 442 31.15 -2.33 29.51
N VAL A 443 31.43 -3.42 28.75
CA VAL A 443 31.96 -3.30 27.38
C VAL A 443 30.95 -2.57 26.47
N GLY A 444 29.64 -2.87 26.62
CA GLY A 444 28.59 -2.15 25.91
C GLY A 444 28.58 -0.67 26.24
N LYS A 445 28.65 -0.27 27.50
CA LYS A 445 28.72 1.14 27.93
C LYS A 445 29.96 1.85 27.39
N ALA A 446 31.10 1.18 27.37
CA ALA A 446 32.32 1.73 26.79
C ALA A 446 32.22 1.89 25.28
N TYR A 447 31.61 0.92 24.63
CA TYR A 447 31.33 1.00 23.19
C TYR A 447 30.39 2.15 22.86
N ASP A 448 29.28 2.33 23.60
CA ASP A 448 28.33 3.44 23.44
C ASP A 448 29.01 4.79 23.68
N PHE A 449 29.87 4.90 24.70
CA PHE A 449 30.65 6.10 24.92
C PHE A 449 31.55 6.46 23.74
N LEU A 450 32.30 5.50 23.20
CA LEU A 450 33.15 5.72 22.04
C LEU A 450 32.33 6.00 20.76
N LEU A 451 31.13 5.42 20.64
CA LEU A 451 30.23 5.73 19.54
C LEU A 451 29.70 7.18 19.60
N GLU A 452 29.31 7.64 20.77
CA GLU A 452 28.92 9.05 20.96
C GLU A 452 30.09 10.00 20.67
N LEU A 453 31.31 9.65 21.09
CA LEU A 453 32.51 10.39 20.78
C LEU A 453 32.79 10.46 19.27
N ARG A 454 32.60 9.36 18.56
CA ARG A 454 32.71 9.25 17.11
C ARG A 454 31.70 10.13 16.40
N LEU A 455 30.46 10.16 16.87
CA LEU A 455 29.40 11.00 16.33
C LEU A 455 29.67 12.49 16.54
N GLU A 456 30.26 12.84 17.66
CA GLU A 456 30.54 14.21 18.02
C GLU A 456 31.77 14.78 17.31
N LYS A 457 32.90 14.06 17.37
CA LYS A 457 34.21 14.54 16.91
C LYS A 457 34.60 14.02 15.49
N GLY A 458 33.88 13.05 14.94
CA GLY A 458 34.30 12.31 13.74
C GLY A 458 35.36 11.26 14.06
N PRO A 459 36.04 10.70 13.03
CA PRO A 459 37.13 9.75 13.22
C PRO A 459 38.30 10.41 13.91
N ILE A 460 38.68 9.91 15.11
CA ILE A 460 39.80 10.43 15.88
C ILE A 460 41.01 9.51 15.86
N GLY A 461 40.83 8.28 15.33
CA GLY A 461 41.84 7.25 15.28
C GLY A 461 42.01 6.47 16.59
N LYS A 462 42.62 5.28 16.48
CA LYS A 462 42.71 4.32 17.61
C LYS A 462 43.48 4.84 18.84
N GLU A 463 44.53 5.61 18.62
CA GLU A 463 45.35 6.16 19.73
C GLU A 463 44.55 7.16 20.56
N ALA A 464 43.87 8.14 19.89
CA ALA A 464 43.07 9.12 20.59
C ALA A 464 41.83 8.47 21.25
N ALA A 465 41.18 7.53 20.58
CA ALA A 465 40.06 6.76 21.13
C ALA A 465 40.46 5.96 22.38
N THR A 466 41.66 5.40 22.38
CA THR A 466 42.22 4.68 23.57
C THR A 466 42.42 5.64 24.76
N ALA A 467 42.95 6.83 24.49
CA ALA A 467 43.17 7.83 25.55
C ALA A 467 41.84 8.29 26.17
N GLU A 468 40.85 8.56 25.34
CA GLU A 468 39.48 8.92 25.77
C GLU A 468 38.80 7.80 26.54
N LEU A 469 38.90 6.56 26.06
CA LEU A 469 38.41 5.35 26.77
C LEU A 469 38.99 5.19 28.16
N LEU A 470 40.31 5.34 28.30
CA LEU A 470 40.99 5.23 29.58
C LEU A 470 40.62 6.37 30.55
N THR A 471 40.38 7.55 30.02
CA THR A 471 39.90 8.73 30.80
C THR A 471 38.47 8.46 31.31
N TRP A 472 37.59 8.00 30.42
CA TRP A 472 36.21 7.64 30.76
C TRP A 472 36.21 6.52 31.83
N TRP A 473 37.06 5.48 31.66
CA TRP A 473 37.14 4.35 32.58
C TRP A 473 37.55 4.78 33.99
N LYS A 474 38.51 5.70 34.11
CA LYS A 474 38.93 6.26 35.42
C LYS A 474 37.79 7.01 36.11
N GLY A 475 36.88 7.58 35.39
CA GLY A 475 35.71 8.28 35.94
C GLY A 475 34.56 7.37 36.35
N GLN A 476 34.60 6.07 36.04
CA GLN A 476 33.56 5.07 36.39
C GLN A 476 33.92 4.28 37.69
N ASN A 477 35.16 4.34 38.09
CA ASN A 477 35.68 3.76 39.34
C ASN A 477 35.95 4.87 40.38
#